data_24daf28a4358fe2c294d0dd29f98b443
#
_entry.id   24daf28a4358fe2c294d0dd29f98b443
#
_cell.length_a   1.000
_cell.length_b   1.000
_cell.length_c   1.000
_cell.angle_alpha   90.00
_cell.angle_beta   90.00
_cell.angle_gamma   90.00
#
_symmetry.space_group_name_H-M   'P 1'
#
loop_
_entity.id
_entity.type
_entity.pdbx_description
1 polymer ?
#
loop_
_entity_poly.entity_id
_entity_poly.type
_entity_poly.pdbx_seq_one_letter_code
_entity_poly.pdbx_strand_id
1 'polypeptide(L)'
;MTREAGFKRRVRARMAKTGEAYSAARTHLDSGVGSPAPRVLHITNGDSVSGTLREARVPGEVLTWAEVLHDGPVPAGTPAELHRTRARHLAARGWADAADAERQFAERERLLGSYTDGRYVLWFEADLFDQLLLLQVLDALSRLGADPARATLVSVGEYRGIAHFAGLGQLTTGQLAPLAGEGTPLTPEAMGLAASAWAAFRSADPAGLAGLTGARSPELRFLGEAFGRLLQEYPSRTDGLSLTQRRILLAAADGPAPAGRIFRTISQQERRPFLGDTSFFAYLGDLAACEVPLLTAGDGVRLTAAGREVLAGREDHARLNGIDRWIGGVHLVGRAPAWRYDERLEVLTPG
;
A
#
# COMPACT_ATOMS: atom_id res chain seq x y z
N MET A 1 25.74 -36.41 31.78
CA MET A 1 25.32 -37.30 30.65
C MET A 1 25.27 -36.45 29.41
N THR A 2 25.98 -36.80 28.35
CA THR A 2 26.04 -36.06 27.11
C THR A 2 24.67 -36.12 26.38
N ARG A 3 24.32 -35.08 25.66
CA ARG A 3 23.06 -34.94 24.87
C ARG A 3 22.85 -36.13 23.91
N GLU A 4 23.94 -36.68 23.41
CA GLU A 4 24.01 -37.84 22.52
C GLU A 4 23.64 -39.16 23.19
N ALA A 5 24.01 -39.38 24.45
CA ALA A 5 23.64 -40.57 25.21
C ALA A 5 22.14 -40.62 25.52
N GLY A 6 21.53 -39.48 25.79
CA GLY A 6 20.09 -39.35 25.99
C GLY A 6 19.29 -39.61 24.69
N PHE A 7 19.79 -39.19 23.55
CA PHE A 7 19.18 -39.42 22.25
C PHE A 7 19.22 -40.90 21.85
N LYS A 8 20.38 -41.55 21.94
CA LYS A 8 20.54 -42.99 21.68
C LYS A 8 19.60 -43.85 22.56
N ARG A 9 19.38 -43.46 23.82
CA ARG A 9 18.44 -44.15 24.71
C ARG A 9 17.00 -44.03 24.22
N ARG A 10 16.56 -42.85 23.72
CA ARG A 10 15.21 -42.64 23.16
C ARG A 10 15.01 -43.44 21.88
N VAL A 11 16.04 -43.53 20.99
CA VAL A 11 15.99 -44.36 19.79
C VAL A 11 15.75 -45.82 20.13
N ARG A 12 16.51 -46.38 21.09
CA ARG A 12 16.35 -47.77 21.54
C ARG A 12 14.98 -48.03 22.20
N ALA A 13 14.47 -47.09 22.98
CA ALA A 13 13.16 -47.21 23.58
C ALA A 13 12.04 -47.24 22.54
N ARG A 14 12.15 -46.44 21.47
CA ARG A 14 11.22 -46.46 20.36
C ARG A 14 11.27 -47.78 19.59
N MET A 15 12.48 -48.29 19.26
CA MET A 15 12.65 -49.61 18.64
C MET A 15 11.98 -50.71 19.44
N ALA A 16 12.15 -50.72 20.76
CA ALA A 16 11.54 -51.73 21.63
C ALA A 16 10.01 -51.65 21.63
N LYS A 17 9.45 -50.46 21.37
CA LYS A 17 7.98 -50.21 21.35
C LYS A 17 7.34 -50.48 19.98
N THR A 18 8.06 -50.22 18.88
CA THR A 18 7.48 -50.21 17.52
C THR A 18 8.01 -51.34 16.62
N GLY A 19 9.10 -52.00 17.01
CA GLY A 19 9.75 -53.03 16.21
C GLY A 19 10.53 -52.54 14.98
N GLU A 20 10.62 -51.20 14.81
CA GLU A 20 11.32 -50.60 13.67
C GLU A 20 12.84 -50.66 13.80
N ALA A 21 13.56 -50.64 12.65
CA ALA A 21 15.03 -50.65 12.63
C ALA A 21 15.63 -49.37 13.24
N TYR A 22 16.86 -49.45 13.77
CA TYR A 22 17.56 -48.33 14.40
C TYR A 22 17.63 -47.08 13.51
N SER A 23 17.88 -47.25 12.21
CA SER A 23 17.91 -46.15 11.24
C SER A 23 16.53 -45.46 11.10
N ALA A 24 15.47 -46.23 11.03
CA ALA A 24 14.10 -45.73 10.95
C ALA A 24 13.68 -45.00 12.25
N ALA A 25 13.93 -45.63 13.42
CA ALA A 25 13.67 -45.03 14.72
C ALA A 25 14.49 -43.76 14.97
N ARG A 26 15.74 -43.72 14.48
CA ARG A 26 16.59 -42.53 14.52
C ARG A 26 16.06 -41.45 13.63
N THR A 27 15.72 -41.71 12.38
CA THR A 27 15.13 -40.74 11.46
C THR A 27 13.82 -40.15 12.02
N HIS A 28 12.93 -40.98 12.56
CA HIS A 28 11.68 -40.53 13.19
C HIS A 28 11.91 -39.68 14.44
N LEU A 29 12.95 -39.91 15.21
CA LEU A 29 13.29 -39.10 16.37
C LEU A 29 14.12 -37.86 16.04
N ASP A 30 14.91 -37.90 14.97
CA ASP A 30 15.58 -36.73 14.39
C ASP A 30 14.56 -35.81 13.72
N SER A 31 13.57 -36.37 13.00
CA SER A 31 12.42 -35.61 12.48
C SER A 31 11.44 -35.17 13.58
N GLY A 32 11.43 -35.81 14.74
CA GLY A 32 10.59 -35.50 15.88
C GLY A 32 11.22 -34.54 16.93
N VAL A 33 12.51 -34.19 16.78
CA VAL A 33 13.07 -32.99 17.40
C VAL A 33 12.71 -31.86 16.44
N GLY A 34 11.40 -31.45 16.45
CA GLY A 34 10.91 -30.41 15.63
C GLY A 34 11.83 -29.19 15.78
N SER A 35 12.42 -28.75 14.69
CA SER A 35 12.82 -27.34 14.60
C SER A 35 11.65 -26.53 15.13
N PRO A 36 11.86 -25.57 16.03
CA PRO A 36 10.76 -24.73 16.48
C PRO A 36 10.02 -24.24 15.23
N ALA A 37 8.69 -24.32 15.25
CA ALA A 37 7.89 -23.88 14.12
C ALA A 37 8.43 -22.53 13.66
N PRO A 38 8.63 -22.31 12.35
CA PRO A 38 9.22 -21.07 11.87
C PRO A 38 8.42 -19.90 12.42
N ARG A 39 9.09 -18.90 12.94
CA ARG A 39 8.46 -17.67 13.37
C ARG A 39 7.68 -17.06 12.20
N VAL A 40 6.49 -16.58 12.43
CA VAL A 40 5.66 -15.94 11.39
C VAL A 40 5.50 -14.46 11.73
N LEU A 41 5.74 -13.60 10.74
CA LEU A 41 5.44 -12.17 10.81
C LEU A 41 4.32 -11.85 9.82
N HIS A 42 3.18 -11.39 10.35
CA HIS A 42 2.10 -10.84 9.55
C HIS A 42 2.35 -9.35 9.36
N ILE A 43 2.33 -8.87 8.11
CA ILE A 43 2.53 -7.46 7.77
C ILE A 43 1.25 -6.94 7.15
N THR A 44 0.70 -5.85 7.69
CA THR A 44 -0.57 -5.25 7.25
C THR A 44 -0.42 -3.75 7.01
N ASN A 45 -1.35 -3.17 6.26
CA ASN A 45 -1.40 -1.74 5.92
C ASN A 45 -1.83 -0.82 7.08
N GLY A 46 -2.47 -1.35 8.12
CA GLY A 46 -3.04 -0.49 9.16
C GLY A 46 -3.60 -1.24 10.37
N ASP A 47 -4.08 -0.47 11.35
CA ASP A 47 -4.50 -0.97 12.65
C ASP A 47 -5.79 -1.81 12.60
N SER A 48 -6.68 -1.57 11.64
CA SER A 48 -7.92 -2.32 11.49
C SER A 48 -7.64 -3.81 11.26
N VAL A 49 -6.85 -4.14 10.24
CA VAL A 49 -6.46 -5.52 9.92
C VAL A 49 -5.58 -6.10 11.02
N SER A 50 -4.63 -5.32 11.54
CA SER A 50 -3.76 -5.73 12.66
C SER A 50 -4.58 -6.10 13.90
N GLY A 51 -5.59 -5.30 14.23
CA GLY A 51 -6.50 -5.55 15.36
C GLY A 51 -7.27 -6.85 15.17
N THR A 52 -7.87 -7.04 14.00
CA THR A 52 -8.65 -8.24 13.66
C THR A 52 -7.79 -9.51 13.69
N LEU A 53 -6.54 -9.46 13.20
CA LEU A 53 -5.61 -10.61 13.25
C LEU A 53 -5.23 -10.97 14.69
N ARG A 54 -4.97 -9.98 15.55
CA ARG A 54 -4.67 -10.22 16.97
C ARG A 54 -5.88 -10.79 17.71
N GLU A 55 -7.07 -10.26 17.45
CA GLU A 55 -8.33 -10.76 18.02
C GLU A 55 -8.62 -12.20 17.57
N ALA A 56 -8.39 -12.49 16.30
CA ALA A 56 -8.51 -13.85 15.73
C ALA A 56 -7.43 -14.82 16.26
N ARG A 57 -6.44 -14.32 17.01
CA ARG A 57 -5.31 -15.09 17.53
C ARG A 57 -4.58 -15.87 16.44
N VAL A 58 -4.41 -15.26 15.26
CA VAL A 58 -3.63 -15.86 14.20
C VAL A 58 -2.18 -16.07 14.69
N PRO A 59 -1.62 -17.29 14.57
CA PRO A 59 -0.30 -17.58 15.12
C PRO A 59 0.82 -16.77 14.46
N GLY A 60 1.53 -15.96 15.22
CA GLY A 60 2.63 -15.12 14.73
C GLY A 60 2.62 -13.73 15.38
N GLU A 61 3.57 -12.90 14.99
CA GLU A 61 3.63 -11.49 15.37
C GLU A 61 3.00 -10.64 14.25
N VAL A 62 2.38 -9.52 14.61
CA VAL A 62 1.72 -8.63 13.64
C VAL A 62 2.42 -7.29 13.64
N LEU A 63 2.96 -6.93 12.48
CA LEU A 63 3.59 -5.65 12.17
C LEU A 63 2.64 -4.79 11.33
N THR A 64 2.28 -3.61 11.82
CA THR A 64 1.58 -2.59 11.03
C THR A 64 2.60 -1.80 10.21
N TRP A 65 2.44 -1.79 8.88
CA TRP A 65 3.27 -1.04 7.95
C TRP A 65 2.47 0.12 7.37
N ALA A 66 2.17 1.11 8.21
CA ALA A 66 1.37 2.27 7.82
C ALA A 66 2.22 3.37 7.18
N GLU A 67 1.79 3.88 6.03
CA GLU A 67 2.38 5.00 5.30
C GLU A 67 1.37 5.52 4.26
N VAL A 68 1.48 6.78 3.83
CA VAL A 68 0.59 7.40 2.82
C VAL A 68 1.40 7.71 1.55
N LEU A 69 1.78 6.66 0.80
CA LEU A 69 2.72 6.80 -0.34
C LEU A 69 2.12 7.46 -1.58
N HIS A 70 0.79 7.52 -1.70
CA HIS A 70 0.11 8.19 -2.82
C HIS A 70 0.07 9.73 -2.66
N ASP A 71 0.51 10.27 -1.52
CA ASP A 71 0.63 11.70 -1.24
C ASP A 71 2.06 12.05 -0.82
N GLY A 72 2.60 13.12 -1.41
CA GLY A 72 3.92 13.65 -1.10
C GLY A 72 5.10 12.90 -1.73
N PRO A 73 6.32 13.36 -1.44
CA PRO A 73 7.54 12.90 -2.12
C PRO A 73 7.94 11.47 -1.72
N VAL A 74 8.18 10.63 -2.73
CA VAL A 74 8.77 9.30 -2.59
C VAL A 74 9.96 9.18 -3.55
N PRO A 75 11.03 9.99 -3.39
CA PRO A 75 12.14 10.03 -4.33
C PRO A 75 13.01 8.78 -4.25
N ALA A 76 13.80 8.54 -5.31
CA ALA A 76 14.91 7.59 -5.27
C ALA A 76 15.93 7.99 -4.18
N GLY A 77 16.67 7.01 -3.65
CA GLY A 77 17.66 7.19 -2.59
C GLY A 77 17.64 6.05 -1.60
N THR A 78 18.43 6.18 -0.54
CA THR A 78 18.53 5.19 0.54
C THR A 78 17.27 5.14 1.40
N PRO A 79 17.01 4.05 2.12
CA PRO A 79 15.90 3.97 3.07
C PRO A 79 15.90 5.10 4.10
N ALA A 80 17.04 5.44 4.66
CA ALA A 80 17.16 6.50 5.65
C ALA A 80 16.82 7.88 5.07
N GLU A 81 17.18 8.16 3.83
CA GLU A 81 16.80 9.40 3.13
C GLU A 81 15.29 9.44 2.88
N LEU A 82 14.72 8.32 2.45
CA LEU A 82 13.29 8.19 2.25
C LEU A 82 12.53 8.41 3.57
N HIS A 83 12.94 7.78 4.66
CA HIS A 83 12.32 7.95 5.99
C HIS A 83 12.31 9.42 6.42
N ARG A 84 13.46 10.13 6.32
CA ARG A 84 13.54 11.55 6.64
C ARG A 84 12.63 12.40 5.74
N THR A 85 12.58 12.09 4.44
CA THR A 85 11.75 12.83 3.49
C THR A 85 10.27 12.64 3.80
N ARG A 86 9.85 11.41 4.06
CA ARG A 86 8.47 11.07 4.40
C ARG A 86 8.06 11.66 5.75
N ALA A 87 8.91 11.55 6.76
CA ALA A 87 8.64 12.12 8.08
C ALA A 87 8.42 13.64 8.03
N ARG A 88 9.25 14.37 7.26
CA ARG A 88 9.07 15.81 7.05
C ARG A 88 7.75 16.12 6.32
N HIS A 89 7.40 15.33 5.32
CA HIS A 89 6.14 15.52 4.60
C HIS A 89 4.93 15.32 5.52
N LEU A 90 4.90 14.23 6.29
CA LEU A 90 3.82 13.96 7.25
C LEU A 90 3.69 15.08 8.28
N ALA A 91 4.81 15.62 8.77
CA ALA A 91 4.81 16.73 9.71
C ALA A 91 4.33 18.04 9.05
N ALA A 92 4.75 18.34 7.82
CA ALA A 92 4.28 19.51 7.08
C ALA A 92 2.79 19.49 6.80
N ARG A 93 2.21 18.30 6.63
CA ARG A 93 0.76 18.08 6.51
C ARG A 93 0.04 18.09 7.88
N GLY A 94 0.75 18.10 8.99
CA GLY A 94 0.17 18.00 10.34
C GLY A 94 -0.38 16.60 10.68
N TRP A 95 0.08 15.57 9.96
CA TRP A 95 -0.41 14.19 10.13
C TRP A 95 0.37 13.39 11.17
N ALA A 96 1.62 13.75 11.44
CA ALA A 96 2.46 13.15 12.47
C ALA A 96 3.54 14.11 12.94
N ASP A 97 4.17 13.84 14.09
CA ASP A 97 5.45 14.45 14.45
C ASP A 97 6.58 13.82 13.62
N ALA A 98 7.51 14.63 13.13
CA ALA A 98 8.57 14.14 12.23
C ALA A 98 9.49 13.13 12.90
N ALA A 99 9.89 13.38 14.16
CA ALA A 99 10.78 12.49 14.89
C ALA A 99 10.09 11.17 15.26
N ASP A 100 8.79 11.23 15.58
CA ASP A 100 7.98 10.04 15.85
C ASP A 100 7.81 9.19 14.59
N ALA A 101 7.50 9.80 13.45
CA ALA A 101 7.37 9.10 12.18
C ALA A 101 8.69 8.42 11.77
N GLU A 102 9.82 9.13 11.87
CA GLU A 102 11.14 8.57 11.53
C GLU A 102 11.50 7.38 12.44
N ARG A 103 11.20 7.49 13.75
CA ARG A 103 11.40 6.36 14.69
C ARG A 103 10.52 5.15 14.33
N GLN A 104 9.25 5.37 14.01
CA GLN A 104 8.34 4.29 13.62
C GLN A 104 8.81 3.60 12.33
N PHE A 105 9.28 4.37 11.34
CA PHE A 105 9.83 3.81 10.11
C PHE A 105 11.08 2.96 10.37
N ALA A 106 12.00 3.44 11.19
CA ALA A 106 13.19 2.67 11.56
C ALA A 106 12.84 1.40 12.35
N GLU A 107 11.90 1.49 13.29
CA GLU A 107 11.50 0.36 14.13
C GLU A 107 10.81 -0.74 13.31
N ARG A 108 9.92 -0.39 12.36
CA ARG A 108 9.28 -1.41 11.49
C ARG A 108 10.30 -2.13 10.63
N GLU A 109 11.32 -1.45 10.08
CA GLU A 109 12.39 -2.11 9.32
C GLU A 109 13.29 -2.98 10.22
N ARG A 110 13.59 -2.51 11.43
CA ARG A 110 14.34 -3.30 12.41
C ARG A 110 13.59 -4.59 12.78
N LEU A 111 12.29 -4.50 13.02
CA LEU A 111 11.45 -5.65 13.33
C LEU A 111 11.40 -6.62 12.13
N LEU A 112 11.17 -6.10 10.91
CA LEU A 112 11.20 -6.89 9.69
C LEU A 112 12.52 -7.67 9.56
N GLY A 113 13.67 -6.99 9.77
CA GLY A 113 15.00 -7.59 9.71
C GLY A 113 15.25 -8.67 10.78
N SER A 114 14.53 -8.66 11.90
CA SER A 114 14.66 -9.67 12.94
C SER A 114 14.01 -11.02 12.60
N TYR A 115 13.33 -11.11 11.44
CA TYR A 115 12.60 -12.31 10.96
C TYR A 115 13.27 -13.01 9.77
N THR A 116 14.55 -12.74 9.47
CA THR A 116 15.24 -13.29 8.29
C THR A 116 15.13 -14.80 8.13
N ASP A 117 15.04 -15.56 9.25
CA ASP A 117 14.85 -17.02 9.26
C ASP A 117 13.36 -17.43 9.36
N GLY A 118 12.45 -16.49 9.43
CA GLY A 118 11.01 -16.69 9.58
C GLY A 118 10.25 -16.84 8.28
N ARG A 119 8.94 -16.76 8.40
CA ARG A 119 7.98 -16.64 7.29
C ARG A 119 7.26 -15.30 7.37
N TYR A 120 6.87 -14.77 6.22
CA TYR A 120 6.11 -13.53 6.11
C TYR A 120 4.75 -13.82 5.51
N VAL A 121 3.70 -13.24 6.10
CA VAL A 121 2.36 -13.23 5.53
C VAL A 121 1.96 -11.78 5.32
N LEU A 122 1.87 -11.38 4.06
CA LEU A 122 1.64 -10.01 3.63
C LEU A 122 0.14 -9.82 3.38
N TRP A 123 -0.49 -8.88 4.08
CA TRP A 123 -1.92 -8.60 4.01
C TRP A 123 -2.12 -7.23 3.37
N PHE A 124 -2.31 -7.22 2.04
CA PHE A 124 -2.47 -5.99 1.28
C PHE A 124 -3.65 -6.09 0.34
N GLU A 125 -4.41 -5.03 0.26
CA GLU A 125 -5.64 -4.93 -0.51
C GLU A 125 -5.34 -4.64 -2.00
N ALA A 126 -6.37 -4.52 -2.80
CA ALA A 126 -6.24 -4.40 -4.25
C ALA A 126 -6.16 -2.93 -4.72
N ASP A 127 -6.28 -1.97 -3.80
CA ASP A 127 -6.33 -0.56 -4.13
C ASP A 127 -4.93 0.10 -4.25
N LEU A 128 -4.91 1.34 -4.73
CA LEU A 128 -3.68 2.09 -4.96
C LEU A 128 -2.84 2.28 -3.68
N PHE A 129 -3.47 2.59 -2.55
CA PHE A 129 -2.77 2.81 -1.29
C PHE A 129 -2.00 1.56 -0.88
N ASP A 130 -2.66 0.42 -0.87
CA ASP A 130 -2.09 -0.85 -0.46
C ASP A 130 -1.06 -1.41 -1.43
N GLN A 131 -1.28 -1.26 -2.73
CA GLN A 131 -0.32 -1.73 -3.72
C GLN A 131 1.01 -0.96 -3.67
N LEU A 132 1.00 0.33 -3.34
CA LEU A 132 2.23 1.10 -3.10
C LEU A 132 2.95 0.65 -1.82
N LEU A 133 2.21 0.39 -0.74
CA LEU A 133 2.78 -0.15 0.50
C LEU A 133 3.37 -1.54 0.30
N LEU A 134 2.68 -2.40 -0.45
CA LEU A 134 3.18 -3.73 -0.81
C LEU A 134 4.53 -3.63 -1.53
N LEU A 135 4.67 -2.72 -2.50
CA LEU A 135 5.95 -2.51 -3.19
C LEU A 135 7.06 -2.08 -2.23
N GLN A 136 6.76 -1.19 -1.28
CA GLN A 136 7.73 -0.76 -0.26
C GLN A 136 8.17 -1.93 0.64
N VAL A 137 7.23 -2.79 1.06
CA VAL A 137 7.53 -3.98 1.87
C VAL A 137 8.36 -4.99 1.07
N LEU A 138 8.02 -5.22 -0.20
CA LEU A 138 8.77 -6.16 -1.06
C LEU A 138 10.19 -5.66 -1.34
N ASP A 139 10.39 -4.34 -1.52
CA ASP A 139 11.72 -3.73 -1.58
C ASP A 139 12.50 -3.95 -0.28
N ALA A 140 11.88 -3.74 0.88
CA ALA A 140 12.53 -3.97 2.17
C ALA A 140 12.93 -5.44 2.36
N LEU A 141 12.06 -6.40 2.02
CA LEU A 141 12.36 -7.83 2.05
C LEU A 141 13.50 -8.20 1.09
N SER A 142 13.50 -7.63 -0.11
CA SER A 142 14.57 -7.84 -1.11
C SER A 142 15.92 -7.33 -0.61
N ARG A 143 15.97 -6.15 0.00
CA ARG A 143 17.19 -5.57 0.60
C ARG A 143 17.73 -6.42 1.75
N LEU A 144 16.87 -7.10 2.48
CA LEU A 144 17.24 -8.03 3.55
C LEU A 144 17.68 -9.39 3.02
N GLY A 145 17.60 -9.65 1.71
CA GLY A 145 17.90 -10.95 1.12
C GLY A 145 16.90 -12.05 1.52
N ALA A 146 15.66 -11.67 1.86
CA ALA A 146 14.64 -12.65 2.22
C ALA A 146 14.32 -13.57 1.03
N ASP A 147 14.22 -14.88 1.28
CA ASP A 147 13.81 -15.86 0.29
C ASP A 147 12.33 -15.61 -0.08
N PRO A 148 11.98 -15.32 -1.35
CA PRO A 148 10.60 -15.12 -1.78
C PRO A 148 9.67 -16.28 -1.39
N ALA A 149 10.15 -17.52 -1.43
CA ALA A 149 9.37 -18.70 -1.05
C ALA A 149 8.93 -18.71 0.43
N ARG A 150 9.49 -17.85 1.26
CA ARG A 150 9.10 -17.66 2.66
C ARG A 150 8.04 -16.57 2.84
N ALA A 151 7.68 -15.86 1.78
CA ALA A 151 6.67 -14.82 1.80
C ALA A 151 5.42 -15.27 1.06
N THR A 152 4.26 -15.06 1.67
CA THR A 152 2.95 -15.38 1.13
C THR A 152 2.11 -14.10 1.11
N LEU A 153 1.51 -13.79 -0.03
CA LEU A 153 0.66 -12.61 -0.20
C LEU A 153 -0.82 -12.99 -0.09
N VAL A 154 -1.51 -12.42 0.87
CA VAL A 154 -2.97 -12.38 0.97
C VAL A 154 -3.44 -11.07 0.38
N SER A 155 -3.91 -11.09 -0.86
CA SER A 155 -4.41 -9.90 -1.56
C SER A 155 -5.80 -10.18 -2.11
N VAL A 156 -6.79 -9.47 -1.58
CA VAL A 156 -8.21 -9.71 -1.85
C VAL A 156 -8.83 -8.45 -2.45
N GLY A 157 -9.42 -8.57 -3.62
CA GLY A 157 -10.12 -7.47 -4.29
C GLY A 157 -11.64 -7.56 -4.20
N GLU A 158 -12.17 -8.72 -3.80
CA GLU A 158 -13.60 -9.01 -3.67
C GLU A 158 -13.79 -10.02 -2.54
N TYR A 159 -14.91 -9.93 -1.83
CA TYR A 159 -15.26 -10.91 -0.82
C TYR A 159 -16.72 -11.35 -0.97
N ARG A 160 -16.93 -12.66 -1.00
CA ARG A 160 -18.27 -13.24 -1.22
C ARG A 160 -19.25 -12.76 -0.14
N GLY A 161 -20.37 -12.17 -0.58
CA GLY A 161 -21.40 -11.65 0.33
C GLY A 161 -21.24 -10.20 0.73
N ILE A 162 -20.19 -9.50 0.25
CA ILE A 162 -20.00 -8.06 0.41
C ILE A 162 -20.01 -7.40 -0.96
N ALA A 163 -21.11 -6.72 -1.30
CA ALA A 163 -21.33 -6.15 -2.64
C ALA A 163 -20.33 -5.01 -2.99
N HIS A 164 -19.92 -4.24 -2.00
CA HIS A 164 -18.95 -3.14 -2.14
C HIS A 164 -17.80 -3.39 -1.17
N PHE A 165 -16.96 -4.36 -1.52
CA PHE A 165 -15.81 -4.70 -0.71
C PHE A 165 -14.74 -3.60 -0.84
N ALA A 166 -14.55 -2.83 0.22
CA ALA A 166 -13.58 -1.75 0.29
C ALA A 166 -12.24 -2.20 0.87
N GLY A 167 -12.17 -3.38 1.51
CA GLY A 167 -10.90 -3.92 2.00
C GLY A 167 -11.03 -4.91 3.16
N LEU A 168 -9.88 -5.47 3.55
CA LEU A 168 -9.75 -6.49 4.60
C LEU A 168 -10.27 -6.00 5.96
N GLY A 169 -10.20 -4.69 6.22
CA GLY A 169 -10.71 -4.08 7.44
C GLY A 169 -12.23 -4.21 7.64
N GLN A 170 -12.99 -4.60 6.60
CA GLN A 170 -14.43 -4.88 6.71
C GLN A 170 -14.72 -6.31 7.20
N LEU A 171 -13.72 -7.18 7.18
CA LEU A 171 -13.90 -8.59 7.51
C LEU A 171 -13.92 -8.81 9.02
N THR A 172 -14.81 -9.67 9.45
CA THR A 172 -14.81 -10.19 10.84
C THR A 172 -13.62 -11.13 11.05
N THR A 173 -13.30 -11.41 12.31
CA THR A 173 -12.25 -12.38 12.68
C THR A 173 -12.44 -13.74 12.03
N GLY A 174 -13.70 -14.24 11.97
CA GLY A 174 -14.04 -15.51 11.34
C GLY A 174 -13.90 -15.53 9.82
N GLN A 175 -13.97 -14.36 9.17
CA GLN A 175 -13.78 -14.21 7.72
C GLN A 175 -12.31 -13.98 7.37
N LEU A 176 -11.56 -13.24 8.19
CA LEU A 176 -10.17 -12.90 7.92
C LEU A 176 -9.21 -14.06 8.20
N ALA A 177 -9.37 -14.76 9.32
CA ALA A 177 -8.42 -15.79 9.76
C ALA A 177 -8.20 -16.92 8.73
N PRO A 178 -9.22 -17.46 8.03
CA PRO A 178 -9.02 -18.49 7.02
C PRO A 178 -8.14 -18.04 5.84
N LEU A 179 -8.18 -16.74 5.50
CA LEU A 179 -7.40 -16.20 4.38
C LEU A 179 -5.89 -16.35 4.57
N ALA A 180 -5.40 -16.50 5.80
CA ALA A 180 -3.99 -16.78 6.08
C ALA A 180 -3.49 -18.05 5.38
N GLY A 181 -4.37 -19.04 5.18
CA GLY A 181 -4.07 -20.29 4.47
C GLY A 181 -4.31 -20.24 2.95
N GLU A 182 -4.92 -19.17 2.45
CA GLU A 182 -5.30 -19.00 1.04
C GLU A 182 -4.34 -18.07 0.27
N GLY A 183 -3.32 -17.54 0.94
CA GLY A 183 -2.36 -16.62 0.33
C GLY A 183 -1.54 -17.28 -0.78
N THR A 184 -1.08 -16.45 -1.73
CA THR A 184 -0.24 -16.87 -2.86
C THR A 184 1.23 -16.74 -2.47
N PRO A 185 2.06 -17.81 -2.55
CA PRO A 185 3.50 -17.71 -2.35
C PRO A 185 4.12 -16.76 -3.38
N LEU A 186 5.10 -15.96 -2.95
CA LEU A 186 5.82 -15.08 -3.87
C LEU A 186 6.88 -15.86 -4.65
N THR A 187 7.15 -15.38 -5.86
CA THR A 187 8.17 -15.91 -6.77
C THR A 187 9.29 -14.90 -6.99
N PRO A 188 10.49 -15.32 -7.43
CA PRO A 188 11.54 -14.40 -7.85
C PRO A 188 11.09 -13.42 -8.95
N GLU A 189 10.23 -13.86 -9.87
CA GLU A 189 9.65 -13.06 -10.94
C GLU A 189 8.75 -11.94 -10.39
N ALA A 190 7.88 -12.27 -9.42
CA ALA A 190 7.06 -11.28 -8.73
C ALA A 190 7.90 -10.25 -7.98
N MET A 191 8.99 -10.68 -7.32
CA MET A 191 9.92 -9.77 -6.65
C MET A 191 10.66 -8.87 -7.66
N GLY A 192 11.06 -9.39 -8.82
CA GLY A 192 11.66 -8.60 -9.91
C GLY A 192 10.71 -7.55 -10.47
N LEU A 193 9.44 -7.91 -10.68
CA LEU A 193 8.39 -6.98 -11.10
C LEU A 193 8.16 -5.89 -10.03
N ALA A 194 8.07 -6.28 -8.76
CA ALA A 194 7.90 -5.33 -7.66
C ALA A 194 9.07 -4.35 -7.55
N ALA A 195 10.31 -4.82 -7.68
CA ALA A 195 11.50 -3.96 -7.67
C ALA A 195 11.49 -2.96 -8.83
N SER A 196 11.12 -3.41 -10.04
CA SER A 196 11.00 -2.54 -11.21
C SER A 196 9.90 -1.49 -11.04
N ALA A 197 8.75 -1.90 -10.50
CA ALA A 197 7.61 -1.00 -10.24
C ALA A 197 7.96 0.03 -9.15
N TRP A 198 8.62 -0.39 -8.07
CA TRP A 198 9.06 0.51 -7.00
C TRP A 198 10.10 1.52 -7.48
N ALA A 199 11.05 1.09 -8.32
CA ALA A 199 12.03 1.98 -8.94
C ALA A 199 11.37 3.00 -9.88
N ALA A 200 10.41 2.57 -10.72
CA ALA A 200 9.67 3.44 -11.62
C ALA A 200 8.81 4.46 -10.85
N PHE A 201 8.12 4.03 -9.79
CA PHE A 201 7.33 4.94 -8.94
C PHE A 201 8.18 6.02 -8.26
N ARG A 202 9.42 5.70 -7.91
CA ARG A 202 10.36 6.62 -7.24
C ARG A 202 11.21 7.44 -8.20
N SER A 203 11.10 7.20 -9.51
CA SER A 203 11.82 7.96 -10.54
C SER A 203 11.28 9.39 -10.63
N ALA A 204 12.17 10.34 -10.88
CA ALA A 204 11.81 11.71 -11.24
C ALA A 204 11.20 11.81 -12.66
N ASP A 205 11.42 10.79 -13.49
CA ASP A 205 10.82 10.64 -14.81
C ASP A 205 9.71 9.58 -14.77
N PRO A 206 8.44 9.93 -15.02
CA PRO A 206 7.32 9.00 -14.97
C PRO A 206 7.19 8.11 -16.21
N ALA A 207 8.06 8.19 -17.19
CA ALA A 207 7.94 7.42 -18.43
C ALA A 207 7.82 5.90 -18.21
N GLY A 208 8.48 5.38 -17.16
CA GLY A 208 8.40 3.97 -16.76
C GLY A 208 7.04 3.53 -16.21
N LEU A 209 6.20 4.46 -15.74
CA LEU A 209 4.90 4.14 -15.12
C LEU A 209 3.89 3.58 -16.14
N ALA A 210 3.91 4.09 -17.37
CA ALA A 210 2.97 3.66 -18.41
C ALA A 210 3.04 2.15 -18.68
N GLY A 211 4.25 1.58 -18.70
CA GLY A 211 4.45 0.14 -18.88
C GLY A 211 3.87 -0.73 -17.75
N LEU A 212 3.70 -0.16 -16.56
CA LEU A 212 3.18 -0.88 -15.40
C LEU A 212 1.65 -1.05 -15.42
N THR A 213 0.91 -0.22 -16.14
CA THR A 213 -0.55 -0.35 -16.26
C THR A 213 -0.96 -1.67 -16.95
N GLY A 214 -0.09 -2.19 -17.81
CA GLY A 214 -0.23 -3.48 -18.45
C GLY A 214 0.39 -4.66 -17.70
N ALA A 215 0.99 -4.44 -16.53
CA ALA A 215 1.66 -5.49 -15.78
C ALA A 215 0.73 -6.66 -15.45
N ARG A 216 1.23 -7.88 -15.62
CA ARG A 216 0.51 -9.12 -15.32
C ARG A 216 1.42 -10.02 -14.49
N SER A 217 0.94 -10.39 -13.30
CA SER A 217 1.57 -11.36 -12.41
C SER A 217 0.45 -12.09 -11.66
N PRO A 218 0.52 -13.40 -11.51
CA PRO A 218 -0.44 -14.15 -10.70
C PRO A 218 -0.47 -13.68 -9.25
N GLU A 219 0.68 -13.29 -8.71
CA GLU A 219 0.86 -12.83 -7.33
C GLU A 219 0.44 -11.35 -7.20
N LEU A 220 1.00 -10.46 -8.06
CA LEU A 220 0.77 -9.01 -8.03
C LEU A 220 -0.34 -8.60 -9.00
N ARG A 221 -1.46 -9.33 -8.98
CA ARG A 221 -2.55 -9.22 -9.96
C ARG A 221 -3.24 -7.86 -10.02
N PHE A 222 -3.14 -7.04 -8.97
CA PHE A 222 -3.77 -5.72 -8.90
C PHE A 222 -2.83 -4.57 -9.24
N LEU A 223 -1.54 -4.85 -9.43
CA LEU A 223 -0.51 -3.84 -9.65
C LEU A 223 -0.81 -2.96 -10.87
N GLY A 224 -1.19 -3.56 -12.00
CA GLY A 224 -1.52 -2.82 -13.22
C GLY A 224 -2.70 -1.87 -13.04
N GLU A 225 -3.76 -2.32 -12.35
CA GLU A 225 -4.93 -1.49 -12.03
C GLU A 225 -4.55 -0.31 -11.12
N ALA A 226 -3.74 -0.56 -10.09
CA ALA A 226 -3.28 0.47 -9.18
C ALA A 226 -2.44 1.55 -9.89
N PHE A 227 -1.52 1.15 -10.77
CA PHE A 227 -0.74 2.12 -11.56
C PHE A 227 -1.61 2.88 -12.58
N GLY A 228 -2.60 2.24 -13.20
CA GLY A 228 -3.58 2.94 -14.02
C GLY A 228 -4.32 4.03 -13.25
N ARG A 229 -4.70 3.73 -11.99
CA ARG A 229 -5.33 4.72 -11.11
C ARG A 229 -4.35 5.82 -10.67
N LEU A 230 -3.08 5.49 -10.44
CA LEU A 230 -2.02 6.46 -10.10
C LEU A 230 -1.82 7.49 -11.22
N LEU A 231 -1.81 7.07 -12.49
CA LEU A 231 -1.64 7.99 -13.62
C LEU A 231 -2.75 9.06 -13.65
N GLN A 232 -3.95 8.74 -13.21
CA GLN A 232 -5.08 9.66 -13.14
C GLN A 232 -4.95 10.69 -12.00
N GLU A 233 -3.92 10.58 -11.15
CA GLU A 233 -3.58 11.61 -10.17
C GLU A 233 -2.71 12.73 -10.76
N TYR A 234 -2.15 12.56 -11.97
CA TYR A 234 -1.52 13.65 -12.69
C TYR A 234 -2.56 14.66 -13.20
N PRO A 235 -2.16 15.94 -13.35
CA PRO A 235 -3.08 16.96 -13.88
C PRO A 235 -3.55 16.58 -15.28
N SER A 236 -4.85 16.60 -15.48
CA SER A 236 -5.52 16.33 -16.75
C SER A 236 -5.10 17.33 -17.84
N ARG A 237 -5.09 16.88 -19.09
CA ARG A 237 -4.94 17.79 -20.24
C ARG A 237 -6.15 18.68 -20.46
N THR A 238 -7.31 18.26 -19.96
CA THR A 238 -8.58 18.97 -20.21
C THR A 238 -8.76 20.17 -19.28
N ASP A 239 -8.42 20.03 -17.99
CA ASP A 239 -8.73 21.05 -16.97
C ASP A 239 -7.66 21.19 -15.87
N GLY A 240 -6.56 20.45 -15.97
CA GLY A 240 -5.49 20.52 -14.99
C GLY A 240 -5.79 19.91 -13.62
N LEU A 241 -6.94 19.25 -13.46
CA LEU A 241 -7.30 18.53 -12.23
C LEU A 241 -6.81 17.09 -12.24
N SER A 242 -6.51 16.53 -11.08
CA SER A 242 -6.47 15.07 -10.94
C SER A 242 -7.89 14.51 -10.94
N LEU A 243 -8.04 13.19 -11.18
CA LEU A 243 -9.34 12.52 -11.10
C LEU A 243 -9.98 12.69 -9.70
N THR A 244 -9.19 12.59 -8.64
CA THR A 244 -9.65 12.81 -7.26
C THR A 244 -10.18 14.23 -7.07
N GLN A 245 -9.43 15.25 -7.50
CA GLN A 245 -9.86 16.65 -7.43
C GLN A 245 -11.14 16.88 -8.25
N ARG A 246 -11.20 16.38 -9.48
CA ARG A 246 -12.39 16.50 -10.34
C ARG A 246 -13.62 15.88 -9.69
N ARG A 247 -13.52 14.71 -9.10
CA ARG A 247 -14.64 14.05 -8.40
C ARG A 247 -15.11 14.83 -7.18
N ILE A 248 -14.19 15.44 -6.43
CA ILE A 248 -14.54 16.33 -5.31
C ILE A 248 -15.35 17.52 -5.80
N LEU A 249 -14.90 18.20 -6.87
CA LEU A 249 -15.62 19.33 -7.45
C LEU A 249 -17.00 18.92 -7.99
N LEU A 250 -17.10 17.80 -8.71
CA LEU A 250 -18.37 17.28 -9.22
C LEU A 250 -19.36 16.97 -8.08
N ALA A 251 -18.89 16.36 -6.99
CA ALA A 251 -19.73 16.04 -5.83
C ALA A 251 -20.23 17.30 -5.08
N ALA A 252 -19.59 18.46 -5.29
CA ALA A 252 -19.98 19.76 -4.75
C ALA A 252 -20.77 20.63 -5.75
N ALA A 253 -21.04 20.15 -6.98
CA ALA A 253 -21.62 20.97 -8.06
C ALA A 253 -23.10 21.33 -7.85
N ASP A 254 -23.88 20.41 -7.27
CA ASP A 254 -25.34 20.54 -7.11
C ASP A 254 -25.76 21.43 -5.92
N GLY A 255 -24.80 22.08 -5.27
CA GLY A 255 -25.05 22.96 -4.13
C GLY A 255 -24.25 22.58 -2.88
N PRO A 256 -24.51 23.26 -1.75
CA PRO A 256 -23.73 23.02 -0.55
C PRO A 256 -23.91 21.59 -0.06
N ALA A 257 -22.77 20.91 0.18
CA ALA A 257 -22.76 19.54 0.68
C ALA A 257 -21.84 19.39 1.89
N PRO A 258 -22.23 18.62 2.92
CA PRO A 258 -21.31 18.26 3.99
C PRO A 258 -20.11 17.50 3.42
N ALA A 259 -18.89 17.80 3.91
CA ALA A 259 -17.66 17.15 3.46
C ALA A 259 -17.72 15.61 3.51
N GLY A 260 -18.31 15.06 4.59
CA GLY A 260 -18.49 13.60 4.70
C GLY A 260 -19.45 12.99 3.67
N ARG A 261 -20.39 13.78 3.10
CA ARG A 261 -21.21 13.33 1.96
C ARG A 261 -20.37 13.27 0.68
N ILE A 262 -19.56 14.31 0.44
CA ILE A 262 -18.64 14.36 -0.70
C ILE A 262 -17.68 13.17 -0.64
N PHE A 263 -17.05 12.94 0.51
CA PHE A 263 -16.14 11.80 0.72
C PHE A 263 -16.80 10.47 0.38
N ARG A 264 -18.00 10.21 0.89
CA ARG A 264 -18.76 9.01 0.55
C ARG A 264 -19.05 8.87 -0.94
N THR A 265 -19.46 9.97 -1.58
CA THR A 265 -19.78 9.99 -3.02
C THR A 265 -18.56 9.62 -3.85
N ILE A 266 -17.41 10.25 -3.60
CA ILE A 266 -16.17 9.94 -4.37
C ILE A 266 -15.63 8.54 -4.09
N SER A 267 -15.75 8.05 -2.85
CA SER A 267 -15.36 6.68 -2.50
C SER A 267 -16.21 5.63 -3.23
N GLN A 268 -17.52 5.89 -3.39
CA GLN A 268 -18.43 5.01 -4.15
C GLN A 268 -18.16 5.03 -5.67
N GLN A 269 -17.53 6.07 -6.19
CA GLN A 269 -17.13 6.16 -7.60
C GLN A 269 -15.79 5.46 -7.89
N GLU A 270 -15.04 5.12 -6.85
CA GLU A 270 -13.82 4.33 -7.01
C GLU A 270 -14.17 2.85 -7.21
N ARG A 271 -13.52 2.24 -8.18
CA ARG A 271 -13.57 0.78 -8.32
C ARG A 271 -12.93 0.10 -7.10
N ARG A 272 -11.86 0.72 -6.59
CA ARG A 272 -11.16 0.32 -5.37
C ARG A 272 -10.87 1.56 -4.55
N PRO A 273 -11.68 1.84 -3.53
CA PRO A 273 -11.48 2.99 -2.66
C PRO A 273 -10.12 2.91 -1.96
N PHE A 274 -9.28 3.92 -2.14
CA PHE A 274 -7.93 3.99 -1.56
C PHE A 274 -7.70 5.24 -0.71
N LEU A 275 -8.53 6.27 -0.93
CA LEU A 275 -8.35 7.57 -0.27
C LEU A 275 -8.90 7.51 1.15
N GLY A 276 -8.04 7.75 2.15
CA GLY A 276 -8.46 7.96 3.53
C GLY A 276 -9.06 9.36 3.74
N ASP A 277 -9.75 9.55 4.85
CA ASP A 277 -10.35 10.82 5.24
C ASP A 277 -9.33 11.94 5.40
N THR A 278 -8.18 11.67 6.01
CA THR A 278 -7.09 12.62 6.20
C THR A 278 -6.61 13.20 4.86
N SER A 279 -6.33 12.35 3.87
CA SER A 279 -5.95 12.77 2.52
C SER A 279 -7.09 13.50 1.82
N PHE A 280 -8.33 13.04 1.98
CA PHE A 280 -9.50 13.72 1.42
C PHE A 280 -9.63 15.15 1.94
N PHE A 281 -9.50 15.37 3.25
CA PHE A 281 -9.57 16.73 3.83
C PHE A 281 -8.41 17.60 3.37
N ALA A 282 -7.23 17.05 3.13
CA ALA A 282 -6.11 17.77 2.55
C ALA A 282 -6.43 18.25 1.12
N TYR A 283 -6.93 17.37 0.24
CA TYR A 283 -7.37 17.76 -1.12
C TYR A 283 -8.45 18.85 -1.09
N LEU A 284 -9.41 18.71 -0.19
CA LEU A 284 -10.48 19.68 -0.06
C LEU A 284 -9.95 21.04 0.41
N GLY A 285 -9.03 21.05 1.37
CA GLY A 285 -8.32 22.24 1.85
C GLY A 285 -7.50 22.90 0.75
N ASP A 286 -6.71 22.14 0.00
CA ASP A 286 -5.88 22.63 -1.10
C ASP A 286 -6.75 23.30 -2.19
N LEU A 287 -7.91 22.71 -2.55
CA LEU A 287 -8.85 23.28 -3.53
C LEU A 287 -9.58 24.54 -3.03
N ALA A 288 -9.74 24.69 -1.72
CA ALA A 288 -10.38 25.86 -1.11
C ALA A 288 -9.38 27.00 -0.81
N ALA A 289 -8.08 26.70 -0.64
CA ALA A 289 -7.06 27.64 -0.23
C ALA A 289 -6.12 28.09 -1.37
N CYS A 290 -6.31 27.58 -2.61
CA CYS A 290 -5.50 28.00 -3.75
C CYS A 290 -5.77 29.47 -4.13
N GLU A 291 -4.88 30.07 -4.94
CA GLU A 291 -4.92 31.50 -5.30
C GLU A 291 -6.29 31.97 -5.83
N VAL A 292 -6.88 31.16 -6.72
CA VAL A 292 -8.28 31.29 -7.16
C VAL A 292 -9.06 30.08 -6.66
N PRO A 293 -9.76 30.17 -5.52
CA PRO A 293 -10.43 29.04 -4.90
C PRO A 293 -11.45 28.38 -5.82
N LEU A 294 -11.36 27.04 -5.93
CA LEU A 294 -12.32 26.26 -6.71
C LEU A 294 -13.51 25.80 -5.86
N LEU A 295 -13.31 25.77 -4.54
CA LEU A 295 -14.32 25.45 -3.52
C LEU A 295 -14.36 26.54 -2.46
N THR A 296 -15.48 26.66 -1.78
CA THR A 296 -15.58 27.35 -0.50
C THR A 296 -15.99 26.36 0.59
N ALA A 297 -15.37 26.49 1.78
CA ALA A 297 -15.77 25.76 2.96
C ALA A 297 -16.47 26.73 3.95
N GLY A 298 -17.57 26.29 4.54
CA GLY A 298 -18.39 27.06 5.49
C GLY A 298 -19.53 26.18 5.97
N ASP A 299 -20.78 26.64 5.91
CA ASP A 299 -21.98 25.82 6.18
C ASP A 299 -22.22 24.73 5.12
N GLY A 300 -21.15 24.11 4.66
CA GLY A 300 -21.07 23.12 3.59
C GLY A 300 -20.10 23.54 2.50
N VAL A 301 -19.53 22.55 1.82
CA VAL A 301 -18.62 22.74 0.69
C VAL A 301 -19.43 23.15 -0.54
N ARG A 302 -19.00 24.19 -1.22
CA ARG A 302 -19.67 24.74 -2.42
C ARG A 302 -18.66 24.92 -3.55
N LEU A 303 -19.09 24.63 -4.76
CA LEU A 303 -18.34 24.95 -5.97
C LEU A 303 -18.38 26.48 -6.25
N THR A 304 -17.23 27.10 -6.47
CA THR A 304 -17.13 28.54 -6.86
C THR A 304 -17.47 28.75 -8.34
N ALA A 305 -17.50 30.00 -8.80
CA ALA A 305 -17.58 30.30 -10.22
C ALA A 305 -16.33 29.75 -10.97
N ALA A 306 -15.15 29.99 -10.44
CA ALA A 306 -13.90 29.46 -11.02
C ALA A 306 -13.90 27.92 -11.08
N GLY A 307 -14.37 27.25 -10.01
CA GLY A 307 -14.52 25.79 -10.00
C GLY A 307 -15.46 25.28 -11.11
N ARG A 308 -16.54 26.00 -11.42
CA ARG A 308 -17.43 25.65 -12.53
C ARG A 308 -16.76 25.83 -13.90
N GLU A 309 -15.99 26.89 -14.10
CA GLU A 309 -15.24 27.12 -15.34
C GLU A 309 -14.19 26.03 -15.58
N VAL A 310 -13.46 25.62 -14.51
CA VAL A 310 -12.49 24.53 -14.56
C VAL A 310 -13.18 23.20 -14.88
N LEU A 311 -14.26 22.84 -14.17
CA LEU A 311 -15.01 21.60 -14.45
C LEU A 311 -15.57 21.54 -15.88
N ALA A 312 -15.93 22.69 -16.45
CA ALA A 312 -16.42 22.78 -17.81
C ALA A 312 -15.28 22.76 -18.87
N GLY A 313 -14.02 22.70 -18.46
CA GLY A 313 -12.85 22.72 -19.33
C GLY A 313 -12.62 24.08 -20.02
N ARG A 314 -13.24 25.15 -19.53
CA ARG A 314 -13.01 26.53 -20.02
C ARG A 314 -11.79 27.19 -19.37
N GLU A 315 -11.43 26.71 -18.18
CA GLU A 315 -10.23 27.10 -17.47
C GLU A 315 -9.43 25.84 -17.08
N ASP A 316 -8.13 26.03 -16.85
CA ASP A 316 -7.20 24.98 -16.44
C ASP A 316 -6.69 25.27 -15.01
N HIS A 317 -6.94 24.36 -14.09
CA HIS A 317 -6.56 24.53 -12.68
C HIS A 317 -5.06 24.79 -12.48
N ALA A 318 -4.19 24.02 -13.19
CA ALA A 318 -2.76 24.19 -13.06
C ALA A 318 -2.29 25.56 -13.61
N ARG A 319 -2.87 26.04 -14.72
CA ARG A 319 -2.58 27.35 -15.26
C ARG A 319 -3.11 28.49 -14.38
N LEU A 320 -4.30 28.29 -13.80
CA LEU A 320 -4.96 29.28 -12.98
C LEU A 320 -4.25 29.47 -11.62
N ASN A 321 -3.91 28.37 -10.96
CA ASN A 321 -3.42 28.37 -9.58
C ASN A 321 -1.95 28.00 -9.43
N GLY A 322 -1.35 27.39 -10.45
CA GLY A 322 -0.13 26.63 -10.28
C GLY A 322 -0.35 25.34 -9.49
N ILE A 323 0.63 24.51 -9.47
CA ILE A 323 0.68 23.30 -8.63
C ILE A 323 2.04 23.19 -7.95
N ASP A 324 2.06 22.59 -6.79
CA ASP A 324 3.25 22.09 -6.09
C ASP A 324 2.89 20.74 -5.50
N ARG A 325 3.11 19.68 -6.28
CA ARG A 325 2.63 18.35 -5.94
C ARG A 325 3.64 17.28 -6.29
N TRP A 326 3.81 16.34 -5.38
CA TRP A 326 4.58 15.13 -5.61
C TRP A 326 3.66 13.95 -5.93
N ILE A 327 4.07 13.16 -6.93
CA ILE A 327 3.48 11.85 -7.24
C ILE A 327 4.65 10.86 -7.35
N GLY A 328 4.85 10.08 -6.29
CA GLY A 328 6.04 9.26 -6.16
C GLY A 328 7.32 10.10 -6.17
N GLY A 329 8.23 9.82 -7.11
CA GLY A 329 9.47 10.59 -7.31
C GLY A 329 9.32 11.83 -8.18
N VAL A 330 8.16 12.05 -8.79
CA VAL A 330 7.91 13.18 -9.71
C VAL A 330 7.44 14.40 -8.95
N HIS A 331 8.12 15.53 -9.08
CA HIS A 331 7.70 16.81 -8.54
C HIS A 331 7.10 17.69 -9.66
N LEU A 332 5.82 17.93 -9.59
CA LEU A 332 5.07 18.80 -10.50
C LEU A 332 4.95 20.19 -9.90
N VAL A 333 5.52 21.21 -10.55
CA VAL A 333 5.61 22.57 -10.03
C VAL A 333 5.20 23.60 -11.08
N GLY A 334 4.55 24.67 -10.62
CA GLY A 334 4.23 25.86 -11.40
C GLY A 334 2.95 25.73 -12.22
N ARG A 335 2.75 26.67 -13.15
CA ARG A 335 1.52 26.80 -13.96
C ARG A 335 1.57 25.97 -15.26
N ALA A 336 2.71 25.44 -15.62
CA ALA A 336 2.94 24.54 -16.76
C ALA A 336 3.65 23.28 -16.26
N PRO A 337 2.94 22.34 -15.62
CA PRO A 337 3.56 21.12 -15.11
C PRO A 337 4.16 20.30 -16.25
N ALA A 338 5.33 19.71 -15.99
CA ALA A 338 6.10 18.96 -17.00
C ALA A 338 5.35 17.74 -17.57
N TRP A 339 4.41 17.20 -16.82
CA TRP A 339 3.64 16.01 -17.20
C TRP A 339 2.15 16.20 -16.95
N ARG A 340 1.33 15.70 -17.88
CA ARG A 340 -0.12 15.69 -17.81
C ARG A 340 -0.68 14.33 -18.21
N TYR A 341 -1.83 13.98 -17.65
CA TYR A 341 -2.58 12.79 -18.04
C TYR A 341 -3.51 13.11 -19.22
N ASP A 342 -3.39 12.31 -20.28
CA ASP A 342 -4.30 12.34 -21.42
C ASP A 342 -5.37 11.27 -21.23
N GLU A 343 -6.60 11.70 -20.97
CA GLU A 343 -7.72 10.81 -20.64
C GLU A 343 -8.20 9.97 -21.84
N ARG A 344 -7.90 10.41 -23.07
CA ARG A 344 -8.30 9.68 -24.28
C ARG A 344 -7.34 8.56 -24.61
N LEU A 345 -6.07 8.78 -24.36
CA LEU A 345 -5.01 7.82 -24.62
C LEU A 345 -4.66 6.98 -23.38
N GLU A 346 -5.13 7.39 -22.21
CA GLU A 346 -4.84 6.79 -20.89
C GLU A 346 -3.34 6.73 -20.58
N VAL A 347 -2.59 7.77 -20.98
CA VAL A 347 -1.13 7.86 -20.81
C VAL A 347 -0.72 9.23 -20.25
N LEU A 348 0.52 9.28 -19.74
CA LEU A 348 1.18 10.56 -19.44
C LEU A 348 1.80 11.13 -20.70
N THR A 349 1.66 12.43 -20.87
CA THR A 349 2.26 13.21 -21.96
C THR A 349 3.01 14.41 -21.40
N PRO A 350 4.04 14.93 -22.10
CA PRO A 350 4.61 16.22 -21.75
C PRO A 350 3.54 17.31 -21.69
N GLY A 351 3.65 18.20 -20.69
CA GLY A 351 2.69 19.27 -20.38
C GLY A 351 2.75 20.48 -21.31
#